data_c702fa525a68ae3cf641d4d8151abb24
#
_entry.id   c702fa525a68ae3cf641d4d8151abb24
#
_cell.length_a   1.000
_cell.length_b   1.000
_cell.length_c   1.000
_cell.angle_alpha   90.00
_cell.angle_beta   90.00
_cell.angle_gamma   90.00
#
_symmetry.space_group_name_H-M   'P 1'
#
loop_
_entity.id
_entity.type
_entity.pdbx_description
1 polymer ?
#
loop_
_entity_poly.entity_id
_entity_poly.type
_entity_poly.pdbx_seq_one_letter_code
_entity_poly.pdbx_strand_id
1 'polypeptide(L)'
;MKVLMVRANQGQPDSRVEKEIYSLSKEHTVELLGWDRTKNKKSIEERTVFINNKEFHYHLICQSAPQGGGFKKTLIPMLKFWYRISYYLKKYQYKYDVIHFCDFDTAAMAFSVVDKNKVKVVYDIFDYYADAHSAPALISKLIRKRENYIINKSNMVILCSEARKQQISPAYNKTTIIIHNSPSKDTLPKEVHIQGGKNSRIRLVYVGMLSYGRYLKKMANIIKQHPEFEWHVGGFGELESYFKNLAKTYSNIFFYGKLQYPEVLFLESQCDIMTAIYDPAVSNHKYAAPNKFYESLILGKPVIMVKGTGMADIVKKYDIGNVIDLDNNSFENGFLNGLRRLSKTKKSLIEKHEKELYKEEFSWDIMEKRLLGGYRCLSR
;
A
#
# COMPACT_ATOMS: atom_id res chain seq x y z
N MET A 1 -24.03 -0.83 12.37
CA MET A 1 -24.12 0.30 11.45
C MET A 1 -24.08 -0.18 10.02
N LYS A 2 -24.66 0.57 9.08
CA LYS A 2 -24.47 0.37 7.65
C LYS A 2 -23.39 1.32 7.11
N VAL A 3 -22.34 0.78 6.53
CA VAL A 3 -21.14 1.51 6.09
C VAL A 3 -21.05 1.48 4.57
N LEU A 4 -20.83 2.63 3.93
CA LEU A 4 -20.43 2.72 2.54
C LEU A 4 -18.95 3.08 2.48
N MET A 5 -18.13 2.15 2.02
CA MET A 5 -16.73 2.45 1.66
C MET A 5 -16.69 3.02 0.23
N VAL A 6 -15.89 4.06 0.01
CA VAL A 6 -15.75 4.70 -1.30
C VAL A 6 -14.29 4.60 -1.75
N ARG A 7 -14.03 3.97 -2.90
CA ARG A 7 -12.69 3.73 -3.42
C ARG A 7 -12.57 4.13 -4.91
N ALA A 8 -11.45 4.74 -5.29
CA ALA A 8 -11.20 5.17 -6.68
C ALA A 8 -10.63 4.04 -7.58
N ASN A 9 -10.97 2.80 -7.27
CA ASN A 9 -10.79 1.61 -8.11
C ASN A 9 -11.99 0.67 -7.94
N GLN A 10 -11.91 -0.55 -8.49
CA GLN A 10 -13.01 -1.52 -8.39
C GLN A 10 -13.16 -2.16 -7.00
N GLY A 11 -12.30 -1.84 -6.03
CA GLY A 11 -12.28 -2.43 -4.69
C GLY A 11 -11.71 -3.85 -4.64
N GLN A 12 -11.63 -4.55 -5.77
CA GLN A 12 -11.01 -5.85 -5.90
C GLN A 12 -10.34 -5.96 -7.28
N PRO A 13 -9.04 -6.37 -7.36
CA PRO A 13 -8.17 -6.66 -6.20
C PRO A 13 -7.65 -5.38 -5.53
N ASP A 14 -7.88 -5.22 -4.24
CA ASP A 14 -7.28 -4.21 -3.37
C ASP A 14 -7.15 -4.79 -1.96
N SER A 15 -5.98 -5.35 -1.64
CA SER A 15 -5.77 -6.14 -0.44
C SER A 15 -6.08 -5.40 0.88
N ARG A 16 -5.93 -4.07 0.93
CA ARG A 16 -6.27 -3.27 2.10
C ARG A 16 -7.79 -3.13 2.22
N VAL A 17 -8.44 -2.70 1.16
CA VAL A 17 -9.89 -2.51 1.12
C VAL A 17 -10.63 -3.82 1.41
N GLU A 18 -10.19 -4.93 0.81
CA GLU A 18 -10.77 -6.25 1.04
C GLU A 18 -10.69 -6.68 2.51
N LYS A 19 -9.51 -6.50 3.14
CA LYS A 19 -9.32 -6.80 4.57
C LYS A 19 -10.19 -5.92 5.48
N GLU A 20 -10.28 -4.63 5.20
CA GLU A 20 -11.10 -3.70 5.98
C GLU A 20 -12.59 -3.99 5.83
N ILE A 21 -13.08 -4.24 4.60
CA ILE A 21 -14.47 -4.66 4.35
C ILE A 21 -14.79 -5.94 5.11
N TYR A 22 -13.92 -6.95 5.01
CA TYR A 22 -14.13 -8.22 5.69
C TYR A 22 -14.15 -8.06 7.22
N SER A 23 -13.19 -7.31 7.78
CA SER A 23 -13.12 -7.04 9.21
C SER A 23 -14.34 -6.28 9.72
N LEU A 24 -14.71 -5.19 9.06
CA LEU A 24 -15.89 -4.39 9.41
C LEU A 24 -17.18 -5.21 9.31
N SER A 25 -17.24 -6.15 8.38
CA SER A 25 -18.43 -6.99 8.17
C SER A 25 -18.72 -7.98 9.31
N LYS A 26 -17.81 -8.11 10.29
CA LYS A 26 -18.04 -8.88 11.50
C LYS A 26 -19.06 -8.22 12.44
N GLU A 27 -19.17 -6.90 12.40
CA GLU A 27 -20.04 -6.11 13.28
C GLU A 27 -21.00 -5.16 12.53
N HIS A 28 -20.77 -4.96 11.22
CA HIS A 28 -21.48 -3.97 10.43
C HIS A 28 -21.89 -4.53 9.07
N THR A 29 -22.88 -3.92 8.43
CA THR A 29 -23.18 -4.14 7.01
C THR A 29 -22.32 -3.21 6.19
N VAL A 30 -21.52 -3.75 5.24
CA VAL A 30 -20.57 -2.97 4.45
C VAL A 30 -20.88 -3.11 2.97
N GLU A 31 -21.01 -1.99 2.29
CA GLU A 31 -21.10 -1.89 0.82
C GLU A 31 -19.94 -1.04 0.29
N LEU A 32 -19.58 -1.23 -0.97
CA LEU A 32 -18.54 -0.44 -1.63
C LEU A 32 -19.12 0.37 -2.79
N LEU A 33 -18.74 1.66 -2.88
CA LEU A 33 -18.85 2.47 -4.08
C LEU A 33 -17.47 2.58 -4.74
N GLY A 34 -17.28 1.91 -5.88
CA GLY A 34 -16.01 1.83 -6.59
C GLY A 34 -16.02 2.53 -7.94
N TRP A 35 -14.86 2.59 -8.57
CA TRP A 35 -14.64 3.13 -9.91
C TRP A 35 -14.12 2.06 -10.86
N ASP A 36 -14.95 1.65 -11.83
CA ASP A 36 -14.49 0.82 -12.97
C ASP A 36 -14.01 1.73 -14.12
N ARG A 37 -12.69 1.79 -14.29
CA ARG A 37 -12.03 2.62 -15.31
C ARG A 37 -12.00 1.96 -16.69
N THR A 38 -12.42 0.69 -16.80
CA THR A 38 -12.37 -0.08 -18.05
C THR A 38 -13.65 0.05 -18.87
N LYS A 39 -14.75 0.46 -18.26
CA LYS A 39 -16.07 0.58 -18.85
C LYS A 39 -16.53 2.03 -18.91
N ASN A 40 -17.51 2.29 -19.77
CA ASN A 40 -18.17 3.60 -19.83
C ASN A 40 -19.69 3.40 -19.89
N LYS A 41 -20.35 3.54 -18.72
CA LYS A 41 -21.81 3.43 -18.58
C LYS A 41 -22.38 4.62 -17.80
N LYS A 42 -23.57 5.10 -18.17
CA LYS A 42 -24.26 6.16 -17.42
C LYS A 42 -24.76 5.66 -16.06
N SER A 43 -25.30 4.44 -16.01
CA SER A 43 -25.80 3.79 -14.78
C SER A 43 -24.66 3.30 -13.88
N ILE A 44 -24.98 3.15 -12.61
CA ILE A 44 -24.18 2.40 -11.66
C ILE A 44 -24.32 0.90 -11.99
N GLU A 45 -23.23 0.17 -12.00
CA GLU A 45 -23.24 -1.29 -12.15
C GLU A 45 -23.22 -1.92 -10.75
N GLU A 46 -24.21 -2.74 -10.47
CA GLU A 46 -24.24 -3.55 -9.25
C GLU A 46 -23.42 -4.81 -9.49
N ARG A 47 -22.58 -5.17 -8.52
CA ARG A 47 -21.76 -6.37 -8.58
C ARG A 47 -21.73 -7.06 -7.23
N THR A 48 -21.89 -8.37 -7.24
CA THR A 48 -21.61 -9.24 -6.09
C THR A 48 -20.15 -9.66 -6.11
N VAL A 49 -19.46 -9.51 -5.01
CA VAL A 49 -18.04 -9.84 -4.83
C VAL A 49 -17.88 -10.74 -3.60
N PHE A 50 -17.02 -11.75 -3.71
CA PHE A 50 -16.73 -12.65 -2.59
C PHE A 50 -15.35 -12.35 -2.02
N ILE A 51 -15.28 -12.16 -0.69
CA ILE A 51 -14.04 -12.02 0.08
C ILE A 51 -14.10 -13.04 1.20
N ASN A 52 -13.14 -13.97 1.26
CA ASN A 52 -13.10 -15.06 2.24
C ASN A 52 -14.45 -15.81 2.34
N ASN A 53 -15.04 -16.17 1.20
CA ASN A 53 -16.34 -16.85 1.06
C ASN A 53 -17.55 -16.08 1.60
N LYS A 54 -17.43 -14.80 1.95
CA LYS A 54 -18.52 -13.93 2.32
C LYS A 54 -18.88 -13.00 1.17
N GLU A 55 -20.19 -12.84 0.93
CA GLU A 55 -20.75 -12.01 -0.14
C GLU A 55 -20.79 -10.54 0.26
N PHE A 56 -20.44 -9.64 -0.70
CA PHE A 56 -20.49 -8.18 -0.56
C PHE A 56 -21.11 -7.53 -1.80
N HIS A 57 -21.86 -6.46 -1.58
CA HIS A 57 -22.48 -5.67 -2.65
C HIS A 57 -21.62 -4.47 -3.01
N TYR A 58 -21.24 -4.39 -4.29
CA TYR A 58 -20.44 -3.32 -4.86
C TYR A 58 -21.24 -2.52 -5.87
N HIS A 59 -21.19 -1.20 -5.74
CA HIS A 59 -21.77 -0.22 -6.66
C HIS A 59 -20.63 0.38 -7.49
N LEU A 60 -20.57 0.12 -8.79
CA LEU A 60 -19.45 0.55 -9.62
C LEU A 60 -19.86 1.70 -10.54
N ILE A 61 -19.17 2.83 -10.37
CA ILE A 61 -19.19 3.94 -11.32
C ILE A 61 -18.35 3.55 -12.52
N CYS A 62 -19.01 3.10 -13.59
CA CYS A 62 -18.36 2.74 -14.86
C CYS A 62 -18.04 4.00 -15.65
N GLN A 63 -16.77 4.40 -15.65
CA GLN A 63 -16.30 5.58 -16.37
C GLN A 63 -14.86 5.36 -16.81
N SER A 64 -14.65 5.25 -18.12
CA SER A 64 -13.35 5.02 -18.72
C SER A 64 -12.34 6.11 -18.32
N ALA A 65 -11.15 5.67 -17.90
CA ALA A 65 -10.03 6.55 -17.57
C ALA A 65 -8.70 5.85 -17.82
N PRO A 66 -7.64 6.56 -18.22
CA PRO A 66 -6.33 5.98 -18.40
C PRO A 66 -5.76 5.50 -17.05
N GLN A 67 -5.07 4.38 -17.08
CA GLN A 67 -4.24 3.92 -15.97
C GLN A 67 -2.84 4.54 -16.11
N GLY A 68 -2.48 5.45 -15.20
CA GLY A 68 -1.24 6.22 -15.28
C GLY A 68 -1.32 7.41 -16.26
N GLY A 69 -0.16 7.98 -16.60
CA GLY A 69 -0.07 9.09 -17.57
C GLY A 69 -0.05 10.49 -16.95
N GLY A 70 0.07 10.59 -15.62
CA GLY A 70 0.29 11.84 -14.90
C GLY A 70 -0.96 12.71 -14.73
N PHE A 71 -0.80 13.79 -13.99
CA PHE A 71 -1.87 14.70 -13.56
C PHE A 71 -2.75 15.21 -14.72
N LYS A 72 -2.12 15.64 -15.83
CA LYS A 72 -2.86 16.23 -16.98
C LYS A 72 -3.85 15.27 -17.62
N LYS A 73 -3.49 13.99 -17.80
CA LYS A 73 -4.35 12.99 -18.45
C LYS A 73 -5.47 12.49 -17.54
N THR A 74 -5.26 12.55 -16.23
CA THR A 74 -6.22 12.01 -15.24
C THR A 74 -7.19 13.06 -14.71
N LEU A 75 -6.93 14.36 -14.88
CA LEU A 75 -7.70 15.44 -14.29
C LEU A 75 -9.19 15.42 -14.72
N ILE A 76 -9.47 15.40 -16.02
CA ILE A 76 -10.85 15.41 -16.53
C ILE A 76 -11.63 14.16 -16.10
N PRO A 77 -11.10 12.92 -16.25
CA PRO A 77 -11.73 11.74 -15.69
C PRO A 77 -11.99 11.85 -14.17
N MET A 78 -11.06 12.42 -13.42
CA MET A 78 -11.20 12.57 -11.97
C MET A 78 -12.33 13.55 -11.61
N LEU A 79 -12.42 14.71 -12.29
CA LEU A 79 -13.52 15.67 -12.09
C LEU A 79 -14.89 15.04 -12.37
N LYS A 80 -15.01 14.25 -13.44
CA LYS A 80 -16.24 13.51 -13.75
C LYS A 80 -16.55 12.47 -12.67
N PHE A 81 -15.55 11.76 -12.17
CA PHE A 81 -15.71 10.78 -11.09
C PHE A 81 -16.17 11.46 -9.78
N TRP A 82 -15.57 12.59 -9.42
CA TRP A 82 -15.99 13.39 -8.26
C TRP A 82 -17.43 13.87 -8.35
N TYR A 83 -17.85 14.31 -9.54
CA TYR A 83 -19.25 14.68 -9.78
C TYR A 83 -20.18 13.45 -9.57
N ARG A 84 -19.81 12.30 -10.11
CA ARG A 84 -20.63 11.07 -10.02
C ARG A 84 -20.72 10.54 -8.58
N ILE A 85 -19.64 10.55 -7.81
CA ILE A 85 -19.68 10.21 -6.37
C ILE A 85 -20.59 11.19 -5.64
N SER A 86 -20.41 12.48 -5.87
CA SER A 86 -21.22 13.53 -5.20
C SER A 86 -22.71 13.38 -5.53
N TYR A 87 -23.04 13.05 -6.78
CA TYR A 87 -24.42 12.78 -7.19
C TYR A 87 -24.98 11.54 -6.49
N TYR A 88 -24.20 10.45 -6.43
CA TYR A 88 -24.61 9.23 -5.72
C TYR A 88 -24.89 9.52 -4.24
N LEU A 89 -23.97 10.21 -3.56
CA LEU A 89 -24.12 10.52 -2.14
C LEU A 89 -25.30 11.46 -1.86
N LYS A 90 -25.53 12.49 -2.69
CA LYS A 90 -26.73 13.34 -2.55
C LYS A 90 -28.02 12.53 -2.54
N LYS A 91 -28.07 11.45 -3.32
CA LYS A 91 -29.28 10.62 -3.46
C LYS A 91 -29.39 9.53 -2.40
N TYR A 92 -28.28 8.97 -1.96
CA TYR A 92 -28.28 7.70 -1.22
C TYR A 92 -27.61 7.76 0.17
N GLN A 93 -26.95 8.88 0.57
CA GLN A 93 -26.20 8.95 1.82
C GLN A 93 -26.99 8.55 3.07
N TYR A 94 -28.29 8.87 3.13
CA TYR A 94 -29.13 8.54 4.27
C TYR A 94 -29.50 7.06 4.42
N LYS A 95 -29.06 6.21 3.48
CA LYS A 95 -29.09 4.75 3.61
C LYS A 95 -27.97 4.20 4.49
N TYR A 96 -26.97 5.04 4.81
CA TYR A 96 -25.76 4.67 5.52
C TYR A 96 -25.59 5.49 6.80
N ASP A 97 -25.07 4.83 7.82
CA ASP A 97 -24.69 5.49 9.08
C ASP A 97 -23.31 6.14 8.95
N VAL A 98 -22.44 5.51 8.14
CA VAL A 98 -21.05 5.93 7.94
C VAL A 98 -20.70 5.92 6.46
N ILE A 99 -20.04 7.00 6.00
CA ILE A 99 -19.33 7.06 4.72
C ILE A 99 -17.83 6.99 5.02
N HIS A 100 -17.17 5.96 4.52
CA HIS A 100 -15.73 5.74 4.68
C HIS A 100 -15.03 6.05 3.36
N PHE A 101 -14.38 7.20 3.27
CA PHE A 101 -13.60 7.62 2.11
C PHE A 101 -12.18 7.06 2.18
N CYS A 102 -11.79 6.29 1.16
CA CYS A 102 -10.41 5.82 0.98
C CYS A 102 -9.68 6.79 0.04
N ASP A 103 -8.73 7.52 0.56
CA ASP A 103 -7.91 8.56 -0.08
C ASP A 103 -8.64 9.83 -0.53
N PHE A 104 -7.84 10.85 -0.86
CA PHE A 104 -8.31 12.17 -1.29
C PHE A 104 -9.12 12.14 -2.59
N ASP A 105 -8.77 11.25 -3.50
CA ASP A 105 -9.47 11.11 -4.78
C ASP A 105 -10.92 10.64 -4.65
N THR A 106 -11.34 10.14 -3.51
CA THR A 106 -12.75 9.86 -3.21
C THR A 106 -13.42 10.98 -2.41
N ALA A 107 -12.69 11.65 -1.52
CA ALA A 107 -13.23 12.64 -0.59
C ALA A 107 -13.23 14.07 -1.13
N ALA A 108 -12.35 14.42 -2.07
CA ALA A 108 -12.05 15.79 -2.47
C ALA A 108 -13.27 16.72 -2.64
N MET A 109 -14.25 16.28 -3.41
CA MET A 109 -15.53 17.03 -3.62
C MET A 109 -16.68 16.41 -2.84
N ALA A 110 -16.73 15.09 -2.77
CA ALA A 110 -17.82 14.33 -2.19
C ALA A 110 -18.03 14.58 -0.69
N PHE A 111 -16.94 14.87 0.03
CA PHE A 111 -17.00 15.24 1.46
C PHE A 111 -17.93 16.43 1.76
N SER A 112 -18.03 17.39 0.83
CA SER A 112 -18.87 18.59 1.01
C SER A 112 -20.37 18.33 0.87
N VAL A 113 -20.77 17.24 0.23
CA VAL A 113 -22.19 16.91 0.02
C VAL A 113 -22.75 15.98 1.09
N VAL A 114 -21.88 15.42 1.94
CA VAL A 114 -22.32 14.59 3.07
C VAL A 114 -22.90 15.46 4.18
N ASP A 115 -24.10 15.12 4.62
CA ASP A 115 -24.76 15.73 5.78
C ASP A 115 -24.15 15.16 7.08
N LYS A 116 -23.11 15.84 7.57
CA LYS A 116 -22.33 15.42 8.74
C LYS A 116 -23.10 15.49 10.08
N ASN A 117 -24.31 16.03 10.08
CA ASN A 117 -25.18 15.97 11.25
C ASN A 117 -25.91 14.62 11.36
N LYS A 118 -26.09 13.93 10.24
CA LYS A 118 -26.83 12.66 10.16
C LYS A 118 -25.96 11.46 9.82
N VAL A 119 -24.86 11.68 9.10
CA VAL A 119 -23.98 10.62 8.59
C VAL A 119 -22.57 10.86 9.09
N LYS A 120 -21.97 9.88 9.75
CA LYS A 120 -20.57 9.95 10.20
C LYS A 120 -19.64 9.80 9.01
N VAL A 121 -18.47 10.45 9.08
CA VAL A 121 -17.44 10.36 8.04
C VAL A 121 -16.15 9.81 8.61
N VAL A 122 -15.64 8.74 8.00
CA VAL A 122 -14.29 8.21 8.18
C VAL A 122 -13.45 8.60 6.97
N TYR A 123 -12.25 9.08 7.21
CA TYR A 123 -11.29 9.39 6.16
C TYR A 123 -10.03 8.55 6.36
N ASP A 124 -9.80 7.61 5.45
CA ASP A 124 -8.66 6.69 5.47
C ASP A 124 -7.61 7.12 4.45
N ILE A 125 -6.41 7.43 4.95
CA ILE A 125 -5.29 7.96 4.17
C ILE A 125 -4.29 6.83 3.92
N PHE A 126 -4.33 6.25 2.69
CA PHE A 126 -3.31 5.29 2.24
C PHE A 126 -2.03 6.02 1.89
N ASP A 127 -2.16 7.10 1.10
CA ASP A 127 -1.10 8.02 0.76
C ASP A 127 -1.58 9.47 0.89
N TYR A 128 -0.78 10.33 1.54
CA TYR A 128 -1.10 11.76 1.62
C TYR A 128 -1.00 12.38 0.23
N TYR A 129 -2.14 12.75 -0.34
CA TYR A 129 -2.30 13.00 -1.78
C TYR A 129 -1.38 14.10 -2.29
N ALA A 130 -1.23 15.17 -1.54
CA ALA A 130 -0.40 16.32 -1.91
C ALA A 130 1.08 15.97 -2.09
N ASP A 131 1.59 14.94 -1.38
CA ASP A 131 2.98 14.50 -1.45
C ASP A 131 3.15 13.29 -2.38
N ALA A 132 2.09 12.52 -2.61
CA ALA A 132 2.11 11.33 -3.44
C ALA A 132 2.02 11.65 -4.95
N HIS A 133 1.48 12.82 -5.31
CA HIS A 133 1.21 13.20 -6.69
C HIS A 133 1.95 14.48 -7.07
N SER A 134 2.72 14.40 -8.16
CA SER A 134 3.41 15.58 -8.72
C SER A 134 2.40 16.53 -9.37
N ALA A 135 2.02 17.57 -8.66
CA ALA A 135 1.18 18.66 -9.16
C ALA A 135 1.94 19.99 -9.11
N PRO A 136 1.60 20.99 -9.97
CA PRO A 136 2.15 22.33 -9.84
C PRO A 136 1.97 22.90 -8.43
N ALA A 137 2.93 23.69 -7.95
CA ALA A 137 3.00 24.14 -6.55
C ALA A 137 1.69 24.78 -6.02
N LEU A 138 1.04 25.63 -6.82
CA LEU A 138 -0.23 26.25 -6.45
C LEU A 138 -1.35 25.21 -6.27
N ILE A 139 -1.43 24.24 -7.19
CA ILE A 139 -2.42 23.16 -7.13
C ILE A 139 -2.14 22.26 -5.92
N SER A 140 -0.88 21.91 -5.68
CA SER A 140 -0.48 21.11 -4.50
C SER A 140 -0.87 21.82 -3.20
N LYS A 141 -0.69 23.15 -3.12
CA LYS A 141 -1.11 23.94 -1.95
C LYS A 141 -2.65 23.91 -1.74
N LEU A 142 -3.43 24.00 -2.81
CA LEU A 142 -4.90 23.90 -2.73
C LEU A 142 -5.35 22.50 -2.32
N ILE A 143 -4.76 21.46 -2.89
CA ILE A 143 -4.99 20.05 -2.51
C ILE A 143 -4.71 19.87 -1.03
N ARG A 144 -3.54 20.29 -0.54
CA ARG A 144 -3.15 20.20 0.87
C ARG A 144 -4.14 20.92 1.79
N LYS A 145 -4.54 22.14 1.43
CA LYS A 145 -5.54 22.90 2.21
C LYS A 145 -6.88 22.14 2.28
N ARG A 146 -7.30 21.56 1.16
CA ARG A 146 -8.54 20.78 1.09
C ARG A 146 -8.45 19.48 1.88
N GLU A 147 -7.36 18.76 1.76
CA GLU A 147 -7.12 17.50 2.48
C GLU A 147 -7.05 17.73 3.99
N ASN A 148 -6.36 18.78 4.44
CA ASN A 148 -6.33 19.20 5.83
C ASN A 148 -7.73 19.54 6.38
N TYR A 149 -8.56 20.20 5.56
CA TYR A 149 -9.95 20.46 5.94
C TYR A 149 -10.75 19.15 6.14
N ILE A 150 -10.58 18.18 5.24
CA ILE A 150 -11.24 16.87 5.35
C ILE A 150 -10.78 16.15 6.62
N ILE A 151 -9.47 16.11 6.88
CA ILE A 151 -8.88 15.51 8.11
C ILE A 151 -9.52 16.13 9.35
N ASN A 152 -9.51 17.48 9.46
CA ASN A 152 -9.99 18.19 10.64
C ASN A 152 -11.51 18.03 10.87
N LYS A 153 -12.28 17.77 9.83
CA LYS A 153 -13.76 17.71 9.88
C LYS A 153 -14.34 16.30 9.80
N SER A 154 -13.51 15.29 9.64
CA SER A 154 -13.93 13.90 9.72
C SER A 154 -14.23 13.48 11.16
N ASN A 155 -15.12 12.52 11.35
CA ASN A 155 -15.40 11.95 12.66
C ASN A 155 -14.26 11.03 13.13
N MET A 156 -13.58 10.37 12.18
CA MET A 156 -12.40 9.55 12.43
C MET A 156 -11.44 9.63 11.23
N VAL A 157 -10.16 9.61 11.52
CA VAL A 157 -9.09 9.51 10.50
C VAL A 157 -8.32 8.22 10.72
N ILE A 158 -8.04 7.52 9.63
CA ILE A 158 -7.18 6.34 9.63
C ILE A 158 -5.89 6.70 8.89
N LEU A 159 -4.74 6.35 9.49
CA LEU A 159 -3.42 6.49 8.89
C LEU A 159 -2.74 5.13 8.80
N CYS A 160 -1.92 4.91 7.78
CA CYS A 160 -1.23 3.64 7.59
C CYS A 160 0.05 3.50 8.44
N SER A 161 0.51 4.57 9.12
CA SER A 161 1.64 4.52 10.05
C SER A 161 1.65 5.72 11.01
N GLU A 162 2.36 5.57 12.14
CA GLU A 162 2.57 6.69 13.09
C GLU A 162 3.32 7.87 12.44
N ALA A 163 4.30 7.60 11.57
CA ALA A 163 5.06 8.63 10.88
C ALA A 163 4.17 9.59 10.06
N ARG A 164 3.03 9.11 9.54
CA ARG A 164 2.09 9.96 8.81
C ARG A 164 1.43 11.03 9.65
N LYS A 165 1.41 10.94 10.97
CA LYS A 165 0.94 12.03 11.83
C LYS A 165 1.77 13.31 11.62
N GLN A 166 3.09 13.17 11.40
CA GLN A 166 3.94 14.31 11.07
C GLN A 166 3.67 14.84 9.66
N GLN A 167 3.40 13.94 8.70
CA GLN A 167 3.13 14.31 7.31
C GLN A 167 1.86 15.16 7.16
N ILE A 168 0.79 14.81 7.87
CA ILE A 168 -0.48 15.54 7.78
C ILE A 168 -0.47 16.87 8.55
N SER A 169 0.53 17.16 9.38
CA SER A 169 0.64 18.40 10.14
C SER A 169 0.59 19.62 9.20
N PRO A 170 -0.13 20.72 9.56
CA PRO A 170 -0.76 21.00 10.84
C PRO A 170 -2.20 20.46 11.00
N ALA A 171 -2.72 19.64 10.09
CA ALA A 171 -4.02 19.03 10.28
C ALA A 171 -4.00 18.07 11.48
N TYR A 172 -5.10 18.06 12.21
CA TYR A 172 -5.25 17.24 13.41
C TYR A 172 -6.69 16.71 13.53
N ASN A 173 -6.79 15.44 13.88
CA ASN A 173 -8.06 14.83 14.24
C ASN A 173 -7.89 14.06 15.56
N LYS A 174 -8.70 14.38 16.57
CA LYS A 174 -8.62 13.74 17.89
C LYS A 174 -8.91 12.24 17.86
N THR A 175 -9.71 11.79 16.88
CA THR A 175 -10.04 10.37 16.67
C THR A 175 -9.21 9.84 15.50
N THR A 176 -7.88 9.83 15.66
CA THR A 176 -6.97 9.26 14.67
C THR A 176 -6.52 7.88 15.13
N ILE A 177 -6.71 6.87 14.28
CA ILE A 177 -6.24 5.50 14.51
C ILE A 177 -5.20 5.08 13.47
N ILE A 178 -4.32 4.16 13.84
CA ILE A 178 -3.29 3.63 12.96
C ILE A 178 -3.66 2.22 12.56
N ILE A 179 -3.85 2.02 11.26
CA ILE A 179 -4.12 0.71 10.64
C ILE A 179 -3.04 0.43 9.61
N HIS A 180 -2.06 -0.36 9.97
CA HIS A 180 -1.01 -0.81 9.07
C HIS A 180 -1.56 -1.72 7.98
N ASN A 181 -1.02 -1.65 6.75
CA ASN A 181 -1.44 -2.56 5.68
C ASN A 181 -0.76 -3.94 5.78
N SER A 182 -0.84 -4.54 6.95
CA SER A 182 -0.24 -5.83 7.22
C SER A 182 -0.96 -6.98 6.48
N PRO A 183 -0.25 -8.01 6.04
CA PRO A 183 -0.86 -9.23 5.53
C PRO A 183 -1.76 -9.87 6.58
N SER A 184 -2.82 -10.55 6.15
CA SER A 184 -3.58 -11.47 7.02
C SER A 184 -2.93 -12.85 6.98
N LYS A 185 -2.91 -13.55 8.11
CA LYS A 185 -2.52 -14.96 8.18
C LYS A 185 -3.44 -15.88 7.36
N ASP A 186 -4.67 -15.42 7.08
CA ASP A 186 -5.64 -16.16 6.28
C ASP A 186 -5.36 -16.06 4.77
N THR A 187 -4.41 -15.20 4.35
CA THR A 187 -3.99 -15.13 2.95
C THR A 187 -3.07 -16.30 2.66
N LEU A 188 -3.62 -17.32 1.99
CA LEU A 188 -2.85 -18.51 1.61
C LEU A 188 -1.93 -18.19 0.43
N PRO A 189 -0.63 -18.48 0.52
CA PRO A 189 0.28 -18.37 -0.63
C PRO A 189 -0.17 -19.29 -1.77
N LYS A 190 -0.05 -18.80 -3.01
CA LYS A 190 -0.30 -19.58 -4.22
C LYS A 190 1.03 -19.82 -4.92
N GLU A 191 1.35 -21.08 -5.16
CA GLU A 191 2.60 -21.47 -5.80
C GLU A 191 2.80 -20.81 -7.17
N VAL A 192 4.03 -20.36 -7.40
CA VAL A 192 4.54 -19.95 -8.70
C VAL A 192 5.80 -20.71 -9.00
N HIS A 193 6.10 -20.95 -10.26
CA HIS A 193 7.34 -21.59 -10.66
C HIS A 193 8.52 -20.68 -10.32
N ILE A 194 9.40 -21.13 -9.40
CA ILE A 194 10.61 -20.41 -9.03
C ILE A 194 11.68 -20.69 -10.09
N GLN A 195 12.07 -19.62 -10.78
CA GLN A 195 13.18 -19.64 -11.73
C GLN A 195 14.51 -19.66 -10.96
N GLY A 196 15.58 -20.13 -11.61
CA GLY A 196 16.92 -20.17 -11.01
C GLY A 196 17.33 -21.53 -10.51
N GLY A 197 18.61 -21.61 -10.16
CA GLY A 197 19.26 -22.88 -9.88
C GLY A 197 19.01 -23.43 -8.48
N LYS A 198 19.25 -24.73 -8.32
CA LYS A 198 19.34 -25.41 -7.02
C LYS A 198 20.63 -25.07 -6.25
N ASN A 199 21.34 -24.03 -6.67
CA ASN A 199 22.66 -23.67 -6.17
C ASN A 199 22.55 -22.88 -4.86
N SER A 200 23.59 -22.91 -4.05
CA SER A 200 23.78 -22.23 -2.76
C SER A 200 23.79 -20.69 -2.82
N ARG A 201 23.19 -20.07 -3.85
CA ARG A 201 23.13 -18.63 -4.00
C ARG A 201 22.12 -18.01 -3.06
N ILE A 202 22.43 -16.83 -2.55
CA ILE A 202 21.50 -16.04 -1.74
C ILE A 202 20.46 -15.39 -2.65
N ARG A 203 19.19 -15.64 -2.38
CA ARG A 203 18.06 -15.14 -3.17
C ARG A 203 17.53 -13.84 -2.60
N LEU A 204 17.59 -12.78 -3.40
CA LEU A 204 16.96 -11.50 -3.12
C LEU A 204 15.61 -11.45 -3.83
N VAL A 205 14.66 -10.73 -3.24
CA VAL A 205 13.36 -10.49 -3.87
C VAL A 205 12.94 -9.03 -3.81
N TYR A 206 12.33 -8.59 -4.90
CA TYR A 206 11.56 -7.34 -4.98
C TYR A 206 10.28 -7.60 -5.79
N VAL A 207 9.11 -7.36 -5.20
CA VAL A 207 7.85 -7.38 -5.95
C VAL A 207 7.11 -6.08 -5.75
N GLY A 208 6.68 -5.42 -6.83
CA GLY A 208 5.90 -4.19 -6.74
C GLY A 208 6.06 -3.27 -7.94
N MET A 209 5.81 -1.98 -7.75
CA MET A 209 5.93 -1.01 -8.84
C MET A 209 7.39 -0.84 -9.26
N LEU A 210 7.64 -1.04 -10.55
CA LEU A 210 8.96 -0.91 -11.16
C LEU A 210 9.19 0.52 -11.63
N SER A 211 9.57 1.39 -10.67
CA SER A 211 9.78 2.83 -10.90
C SER A 211 11.18 3.29 -10.52
N TYR A 212 11.61 4.44 -11.04
CA TYR A 212 12.96 5.00 -10.81
C TYR A 212 13.24 5.32 -9.33
N GLY A 213 12.28 5.82 -8.58
CA GLY A 213 12.44 6.17 -7.16
C GLY A 213 12.63 4.97 -6.21
N ARG A 214 12.93 3.79 -6.72
CA ARG A 214 13.14 2.54 -5.96
C ARG A 214 14.58 2.02 -6.06
N TYR A 215 15.52 2.77 -6.62
CA TYR A 215 16.92 2.37 -6.85
C TYR A 215 17.11 1.07 -7.63
N LEU A 216 16.09 0.56 -8.33
CA LEU A 216 16.11 -0.77 -8.98
C LEU A 216 17.24 -0.91 -10.01
N LYS A 217 17.53 0.13 -10.80
CA LYS A 217 18.65 0.09 -11.75
C LYS A 217 20.02 0.01 -11.05
N LYS A 218 20.18 0.70 -9.91
CA LYS A 218 21.40 0.64 -9.12
C LYS A 218 21.59 -0.76 -8.53
N MET A 219 20.52 -1.35 -7.96
CA MET A 219 20.53 -2.73 -7.47
C MET A 219 20.89 -3.72 -8.59
N ALA A 220 20.28 -3.58 -9.77
CA ALA A 220 20.58 -4.42 -10.92
C ALA A 220 22.07 -4.35 -11.33
N ASN A 221 22.66 -3.15 -11.32
CA ASN A 221 24.06 -2.96 -11.66
C ASN A 221 25.01 -3.68 -10.68
N ILE A 222 24.64 -3.74 -9.40
CA ILE A 222 25.39 -4.48 -8.39
C ILE A 222 25.24 -5.99 -8.61
N ILE A 223 24.00 -6.47 -8.70
CA ILE A 223 23.70 -7.92 -8.79
C ILE A 223 24.31 -8.55 -10.05
N LYS A 224 24.35 -7.84 -11.18
CA LYS A 224 25.02 -8.32 -12.41
C LYS A 224 26.49 -8.70 -12.20
N GLN A 225 27.18 -8.03 -11.27
CA GLN A 225 28.61 -8.21 -10.98
C GLN A 225 28.88 -9.20 -9.83
N HIS A 226 27.81 -9.69 -9.19
CA HIS A 226 27.86 -10.52 -8.00
C HIS A 226 27.08 -11.82 -8.20
N PRO A 227 27.66 -12.83 -8.89
CA PRO A 227 26.99 -14.09 -9.24
C PRO A 227 26.63 -14.95 -8.01
N GLU A 228 27.18 -14.65 -6.84
CA GLU A 228 26.79 -15.25 -5.56
C GLU A 228 25.38 -14.89 -5.09
N PHE A 229 24.76 -13.87 -5.69
CA PHE A 229 23.39 -13.45 -5.44
C PHE A 229 22.48 -13.75 -6.63
N GLU A 230 21.26 -14.18 -6.36
CA GLU A 230 20.15 -14.26 -7.31
C GLU A 230 19.12 -13.19 -6.98
N TRP A 231 18.58 -12.53 -7.99
CA TRP A 231 17.55 -11.51 -7.78
C TRP A 231 16.26 -11.85 -8.51
N HIS A 232 15.20 -12.06 -7.73
CA HIS A 232 13.87 -12.37 -8.18
C HIS A 232 13.04 -11.10 -8.19
N VAL A 233 12.63 -10.62 -9.38
CA VAL A 233 11.92 -9.36 -9.57
C VAL A 233 10.54 -9.62 -10.13
N GLY A 234 9.50 -9.18 -9.41
CA GLY A 234 8.12 -9.18 -9.88
C GLY A 234 7.55 -7.77 -9.93
N GLY A 235 6.53 -7.56 -10.77
CA GLY A 235 5.81 -6.31 -10.82
C GLY A 235 5.62 -5.73 -12.20
N PHE A 236 5.20 -4.47 -12.25
CA PHE A 236 4.90 -3.73 -13.47
C PHE A 236 5.30 -2.25 -13.31
N GLY A 237 5.42 -1.51 -14.40
CA GLY A 237 5.74 -0.09 -14.39
C GLY A 237 6.76 0.31 -15.44
N GLU A 238 7.34 1.49 -15.26
CA GLU A 238 8.25 2.12 -16.25
C GLU A 238 9.50 1.27 -16.58
N LEU A 239 9.95 0.45 -15.64
CA LEU A 239 11.15 -0.40 -15.80
C LEU A 239 10.83 -1.86 -16.19
N GLU A 240 9.59 -2.18 -16.54
CA GLU A 240 9.20 -3.55 -16.90
C GLU A 240 10.03 -4.11 -18.07
N SER A 241 10.11 -3.37 -19.18
CA SER A 241 10.89 -3.76 -20.35
C SER A 241 12.40 -3.89 -20.02
N TYR A 242 12.92 -3.04 -19.12
CA TYR A 242 14.30 -3.13 -18.66
C TYR A 242 14.57 -4.47 -17.95
N PHE A 243 13.72 -4.87 -17.00
CA PHE A 243 13.89 -6.13 -16.27
C PHE A 243 13.66 -7.36 -17.16
N LYS A 244 12.70 -7.29 -18.07
CA LYS A 244 12.47 -8.34 -19.07
C LYS A 244 13.72 -8.60 -19.94
N ASN A 245 14.45 -7.55 -20.29
CA ASN A 245 15.70 -7.67 -21.05
C ASN A 245 16.86 -8.16 -20.17
N LEU A 246 16.97 -7.67 -18.92
CA LEU A 246 18.01 -8.14 -18.00
C LEU A 246 17.92 -9.65 -17.73
N ALA A 247 16.71 -10.15 -17.49
CA ALA A 247 16.48 -11.57 -17.23
C ALA A 247 16.85 -12.48 -18.42
N LYS A 248 16.90 -11.94 -19.65
CA LYS A 248 17.40 -12.68 -20.82
C LYS A 248 18.93 -12.71 -20.90
N THR A 249 19.59 -11.71 -20.32
CA THR A 249 21.04 -11.49 -20.48
C THR A 249 21.85 -12.05 -19.31
N TYR A 250 21.28 -11.97 -18.08
CA TYR A 250 21.98 -12.32 -16.84
C TYR A 250 21.35 -13.53 -16.17
N SER A 251 22.11 -14.59 -15.96
CA SER A 251 21.65 -15.87 -15.39
C SER A 251 21.32 -15.81 -13.89
N ASN A 252 21.55 -14.67 -13.24
CA ASN A 252 21.26 -14.47 -11.82
C ASN A 252 20.17 -13.39 -11.58
N ILE A 253 19.46 -12.95 -12.63
CA ILE A 253 18.33 -12.02 -12.53
C ILE A 253 17.11 -12.67 -13.18
N PHE A 254 16.02 -12.80 -12.44
CA PHE A 254 14.78 -13.44 -12.86
C PHE A 254 13.63 -12.46 -12.82
N PHE A 255 12.81 -12.43 -13.88
CA PHE A 255 11.67 -11.53 -13.98
C PHE A 255 10.36 -12.30 -14.13
N TYR A 256 9.40 -12.04 -13.22
CA TYR A 256 8.12 -12.76 -13.11
C TYR A 256 6.94 -11.97 -13.68
N GLY A 257 7.13 -10.72 -14.11
CA GLY A 257 6.01 -9.86 -14.49
C GLY A 257 5.07 -9.54 -13.32
N LYS A 258 3.82 -9.19 -13.64
CA LYS A 258 2.80 -8.88 -12.63
C LYS A 258 2.28 -10.18 -12.00
N LEU A 259 2.38 -10.27 -10.69
CA LEU A 259 1.89 -11.38 -9.86
C LEU A 259 0.63 -11.01 -9.11
N GLN A 260 -0.22 -12.00 -8.80
CA GLN A 260 -1.30 -11.87 -7.84
C GLN A 260 -0.75 -11.89 -6.40
N TYR A 261 -1.45 -11.28 -5.45
CA TYR A 261 -0.92 -11.12 -4.09
C TYR A 261 -0.55 -12.45 -3.39
N PRO A 262 -1.31 -13.55 -3.50
CA PRO A 262 -0.87 -14.85 -2.98
C PRO A 262 0.41 -15.38 -3.64
N GLU A 263 0.62 -15.10 -4.93
CA GLU A 263 1.83 -15.47 -5.68
C GLU A 263 3.04 -14.63 -5.23
N VAL A 264 2.81 -13.34 -4.89
CA VAL A 264 3.84 -12.47 -4.30
C VAL A 264 4.36 -13.07 -3.00
N LEU A 265 3.45 -13.40 -2.05
CA LEU A 265 3.83 -13.97 -0.77
C LEU A 265 4.57 -15.31 -0.92
N PHE A 266 4.17 -16.13 -1.90
CA PHE A 266 4.89 -17.39 -2.19
C PHE A 266 6.31 -17.09 -2.66
N LEU A 267 6.49 -16.25 -3.69
CA LEU A 267 7.81 -15.90 -4.21
C LEU A 267 8.72 -15.33 -3.12
N GLU A 268 8.20 -14.41 -2.30
CA GLU A 268 8.94 -13.79 -1.19
C GLU A 268 9.33 -14.84 -0.13
N SER A 269 8.46 -15.80 0.18
CA SER A 269 8.75 -16.89 1.13
C SER A 269 9.92 -17.78 0.67
N GLN A 270 10.12 -17.94 -0.65
CA GLN A 270 11.17 -18.75 -1.25
C GLN A 270 12.52 -18.03 -1.35
N CYS A 271 12.59 -16.77 -0.97
CA CYS A 271 13.80 -15.96 -1.00
C CYS A 271 14.38 -15.73 0.40
N ASP A 272 15.63 -15.29 0.44
CA ASP A 272 16.39 -15.13 1.68
C ASP A 272 16.35 -13.70 2.23
N ILE A 273 16.32 -12.70 1.35
CA ILE A 273 16.40 -11.27 1.70
C ILE A 273 15.38 -10.51 0.87
N MET A 274 14.55 -9.71 1.55
CA MET A 274 13.61 -8.79 0.91
C MET A 274 14.20 -7.40 0.75
N THR A 275 13.75 -6.66 -0.26
CA THR A 275 14.20 -5.29 -0.49
C THR A 275 13.01 -4.33 -0.55
N ALA A 276 13.01 -3.33 0.34
CA ALA A 276 12.01 -2.27 0.42
C ALA A 276 12.69 -0.90 0.31
N ILE A 277 13.38 -0.69 -0.82
CA ILE A 277 14.23 0.47 -1.05
C ILE A 277 13.45 1.61 -1.68
N TYR A 278 13.55 2.77 -1.05
CA TYR A 278 12.88 4.01 -1.43
C TYR A 278 13.88 5.15 -1.42
N ASP A 279 13.76 6.07 -2.38
CA ASP A 279 14.57 7.28 -2.44
C ASP A 279 14.11 8.27 -1.38
N PRO A 280 14.93 8.64 -0.38
CA PRO A 280 14.55 9.58 0.67
C PRO A 280 14.35 11.01 0.17
N ALA A 281 14.82 11.34 -1.05
CA ALA A 281 14.56 12.64 -1.67
C ALA A 281 13.10 12.83 -2.09
N VAL A 282 12.34 11.74 -2.21
CA VAL A 282 10.90 11.80 -2.51
C VAL A 282 10.12 11.97 -1.21
N SER A 283 9.44 13.11 -1.04
CA SER A 283 8.76 13.50 0.21
C SER A 283 7.83 12.41 0.77
N ASN A 284 7.03 11.76 -0.08
CA ASN A 284 6.12 10.70 0.36
C ASN A 284 6.86 9.44 0.87
N HIS A 285 8.08 9.19 0.39
CA HIS A 285 8.86 8.02 0.80
C HIS A 285 9.33 8.09 2.26
N LYS A 286 9.53 9.29 2.78
CA LYS A 286 9.87 9.52 4.21
C LYS A 286 8.82 8.93 5.15
N TYR A 287 7.56 8.92 4.73
CA TYR A 287 6.42 8.48 5.55
C TYR A 287 5.80 7.17 5.04
N ALA A 288 6.42 6.53 4.04
CA ALA A 288 5.89 5.33 3.42
C ALA A 288 5.78 4.17 4.41
N ALA A 289 4.67 3.43 4.31
CA ALA A 289 4.45 2.19 5.04
C ALA A 289 4.39 1.03 4.03
N PRO A 290 5.54 0.58 3.49
CA PRO A 290 5.57 -0.36 2.39
C PRO A 290 5.08 -1.74 2.81
N ASN A 291 4.22 -2.36 2.00
CA ASN A 291 3.73 -3.72 2.23
C ASN A 291 4.87 -4.71 2.50
N LYS A 292 5.98 -4.57 1.75
CA LYS A 292 7.17 -5.42 1.89
C LYS A 292 7.77 -5.46 3.28
N PHE A 293 7.63 -4.38 4.06
CA PHE A 293 8.05 -4.37 5.46
C PHE A 293 7.16 -5.32 6.29
N TYR A 294 5.85 -5.27 6.10
CA TYR A 294 4.94 -6.16 6.85
C TYR A 294 4.97 -7.59 6.32
N GLU A 295 5.20 -7.76 5.02
CA GLU A 295 5.41 -9.04 4.37
C GLU A 295 6.69 -9.71 4.89
N SER A 296 7.79 -8.95 5.08
CA SER A 296 9.01 -9.48 5.68
C SER A 296 8.77 -10.02 7.09
N LEU A 297 8.02 -9.28 7.92
CA LEU A 297 7.72 -9.68 9.30
C LEU A 297 6.96 -11.00 9.37
N ILE A 298 5.87 -11.15 8.60
CA ILE A 298 5.06 -12.37 8.64
C ILE A 298 5.83 -13.57 8.06
N LEU A 299 6.68 -13.35 7.05
CA LEU A 299 7.48 -14.38 6.42
C LEU A 299 8.78 -14.70 7.18
N GLY A 300 9.18 -13.87 8.14
CA GLY A 300 10.43 -14.02 8.86
C GLY A 300 11.66 -13.82 7.98
N LYS A 301 11.63 -12.82 7.09
CA LYS A 301 12.67 -12.56 6.08
C LYS A 301 13.31 -11.19 6.29
N PRO A 302 14.64 -11.10 6.48
CA PRO A 302 15.31 -9.82 6.66
C PRO A 302 15.07 -8.87 5.49
N VAL A 303 14.84 -7.59 5.80
CA VAL A 303 14.56 -6.55 4.80
C VAL A 303 15.67 -5.50 4.74
N ILE A 304 16.02 -5.07 3.51
CA ILE A 304 16.93 -3.94 3.29
C ILE A 304 16.10 -2.69 2.98
N MET A 305 16.37 -1.63 3.75
CA MET A 305 15.74 -0.32 3.59
C MET A 305 16.79 0.80 3.54
N VAL A 306 16.37 2.04 3.27
CA VAL A 306 17.22 3.23 3.29
C VAL A 306 16.85 4.10 4.48
N LYS A 307 17.82 4.63 5.20
CA LYS A 307 17.67 5.57 6.32
C LYS A 307 16.81 6.77 5.92
N GLY A 308 15.95 7.20 6.82
CA GLY A 308 15.05 8.33 6.59
C GLY A 308 13.84 7.98 5.70
N THR A 309 13.57 6.70 5.45
CA THR A 309 12.38 6.25 4.74
C THR A 309 11.53 5.34 5.61
N GLY A 310 10.24 5.63 5.65
CA GLY A 310 9.19 4.78 6.18
C GLY A 310 9.53 4.04 7.48
N MET A 311 9.66 2.74 7.38
CA MET A 311 9.86 1.82 8.51
C MET A 311 11.33 1.51 8.82
N ALA A 312 12.28 2.25 8.24
CA ALA A 312 13.71 1.96 8.39
C ALA A 312 14.19 2.01 9.84
N ASP A 313 13.65 2.94 10.65
CA ASP A 313 14.01 3.05 12.07
C ASP A 313 13.58 1.82 12.87
N ILE A 314 12.45 1.20 12.51
CA ILE A 314 11.97 -0.05 13.12
C ILE A 314 12.90 -1.20 12.74
N VAL A 315 13.29 -1.30 11.46
CA VAL A 315 14.25 -2.31 10.99
C VAL A 315 15.56 -2.23 11.79
N LYS A 316 16.05 -1.01 12.00
CA LYS A 316 17.28 -0.78 12.80
C LYS A 316 17.08 -1.11 14.28
N LYS A 317 15.97 -0.65 14.88
CA LYS A 317 15.68 -0.82 16.32
C LYS A 317 15.60 -2.29 16.71
N TYR A 318 14.96 -3.12 15.88
CA TYR A 318 14.73 -4.53 16.18
C TYR A 318 15.73 -5.49 15.53
N ASP A 319 16.75 -4.96 14.83
CA ASP A 319 17.79 -5.71 14.08
C ASP A 319 17.21 -6.82 13.17
N ILE A 320 16.13 -6.47 12.46
CA ILE A 320 15.39 -7.37 11.57
C ILE A 320 15.77 -7.18 10.08
N GLY A 321 16.89 -6.57 9.80
CA GLY A 321 17.31 -6.30 8.43
C GLY A 321 18.53 -5.40 8.36
N ASN A 322 18.69 -4.69 7.26
CA ASN A 322 19.77 -3.73 7.07
C ASN A 322 19.23 -2.36 6.62
N VAL A 323 19.78 -1.29 7.21
CA VAL A 323 19.42 0.09 6.84
C VAL A 323 20.65 0.75 6.21
N ILE A 324 20.52 1.13 4.93
CA ILE A 324 21.56 1.82 4.19
C ILE A 324 21.57 3.29 4.61
N ASP A 325 22.69 3.78 5.11
CA ASP A 325 22.91 5.17 5.46
C ASP A 325 23.62 5.89 4.31
N LEU A 326 22.88 6.69 3.54
CA LEU A 326 23.40 7.42 2.39
C LEU A 326 24.23 8.66 2.76
N ASP A 327 24.18 9.10 4.02
CA ASP A 327 24.99 10.22 4.51
C ASP A 327 26.47 9.79 4.68
N ASN A 328 26.67 8.51 5.00
CA ASN A 328 28.00 7.96 5.33
C ASN A 328 28.52 6.96 4.30
N ASN A 329 27.69 6.51 3.36
CA ASN A 329 28.07 5.51 2.36
C ASN A 329 27.42 5.80 1.00
N SER A 330 28.09 5.37 -0.09
CA SER A 330 27.39 5.23 -1.36
C SER A 330 26.29 4.16 -1.24
N PHE A 331 25.24 4.27 -2.07
CA PHE A 331 24.20 3.26 -2.13
C PHE A 331 24.78 1.87 -2.43
N GLU A 332 25.71 1.81 -3.37
CA GLU A 332 26.35 0.59 -3.85
C GLU A 332 27.07 -0.16 -2.71
N ASN A 333 27.91 0.58 -1.97
CA ASN A 333 28.63 0.01 -0.81
C ASN A 333 27.68 -0.40 0.31
N GLY A 334 26.72 0.47 0.66
CA GLY A 334 25.75 0.19 1.70
C GLY A 334 24.87 -1.03 1.39
N PHE A 335 24.43 -1.16 0.14
CA PHE A 335 23.63 -2.29 -0.32
C PHE A 335 24.44 -3.61 -0.30
N LEU A 336 25.63 -3.62 -0.89
CA LEU A 336 26.48 -4.81 -0.94
C LEU A 336 26.91 -5.27 0.46
N ASN A 337 27.31 -4.34 1.33
CA ASN A 337 27.63 -4.64 2.73
C ASN A 337 26.42 -5.22 3.48
N GLY A 338 25.23 -4.65 3.25
CA GLY A 338 23.99 -5.18 3.79
C GLY A 338 23.71 -6.62 3.35
N LEU A 339 23.85 -6.92 2.07
CA LEU A 339 23.71 -8.28 1.54
C LEU A 339 24.70 -9.24 2.20
N ARG A 340 25.98 -8.89 2.24
CA ARG A 340 27.03 -9.71 2.87
C ARG A 340 26.83 -9.93 4.36
N ARG A 341 26.35 -8.91 5.07
CA ARG A 341 26.00 -9.02 6.50
C ARG A 341 24.87 -10.02 6.69
N LEU A 342 23.74 -9.82 5.98
CA LEU A 342 22.55 -10.65 6.13
C LEU A 342 22.77 -12.09 5.69
N SER A 343 23.61 -12.35 4.66
CA SER A 343 23.94 -13.69 4.25
C SER A 343 24.74 -14.50 5.28
N LYS A 344 25.45 -13.82 6.17
CA LYS A 344 26.20 -14.43 7.28
C LYS A 344 25.42 -14.48 8.59
N THR A 345 24.33 -13.71 8.72
CA THR A 345 23.55 -13.66 9.94
C THR A 345 22.72 -14.95 10.09
N LYS A 346 22.61 -15.46 11.30
CA LYS A 346 21.80 -16.64 11.60
C LYS A 346 20.32 -16.35 11.34
N LYS A 347 19.78 -16.93 10.26
CA LYS A 347 18.40 -16.69 9.80
C LYS A 347 17.35 -16.90 10.89
N SER A 348 17.50 -17.95 11.72
CA SER A 348 16.54 -18.26 12.78
C SER A 348 16.40 -17.17 13.85
N LEU A 349 17.43 -16.32 14.06
CA LEU A 349 17.35 -15.23 15.03
C LEU A 349 16.49 -14.09 14.46
N ILE A 350 16.76 -13.68 13.21
CA ILE A 350 15.98 -12.63 12.53
C ILE A 350 14.52 -13.07 12.40
N GLU A 351 14.30 -14.30 11.92
CA GLU A 351 12.96 -14.88 11.76
C GLU A 351 12.15 -14.85 13.07
N LYS A 352 12.79 -15.17 14.19
CA LYS A 352 12.14 -15.13 15.50
C LYS A 352 11.71 -13.70 15.84
N HIS A 353 12.62 -12.72 15.75
CA HIS A 353 12.33 -11.32 16.05
C HIS A 353 11.24 -10.75 15.15
N GLU A 354 11.26 -11.06 13.86
CA GLU A 354 10.25 -10.58 12.91
C GLU A 354 8.87 -11.15 13.21
N LYS A 355 8.76 -12.45 13.45
CA LYS A 355 7.48 -13.10 13.76
C LYS A 355 6.92 -12.65 15.12
N GLU A 356 7.77 -12.43 16.12
CA GLU A 356 7.36 -11.84 17.39
C GLU A 356 6.83 -10.43 17.20
N LEU A 357 7.59 -9.57 16.53
CA LEU A 357 7.20 -8.19 16.23
C LEU A 357 5.90 -8.12 15.41
N TYR A 358 5.74 -9.00 14.39
CA TYR A 358 4.50 -9.10 13.64
C TYR A 358 3.33 -9.41 14.57
N LYS A 359 3.46 -10.44 15.40
CA LYS A 359 2.40 -10.92 16.31
C LYS A 359 2.01 -9.86 17.33
N GLU A 360 2.98 -9.14 17.89
CA GLU A 360 2.78 -8.22 19.00
C GLU A 360 2.34 -6.81 18.57
N GLU A 361 2.79 -6.33 17.40
CA GLU A 361 2.55 -4.94 17.00
C GLU A 361 1.85 -4.78 15.65
N PHE A 362 2.11 -5.67 14.67
CA PHE A 362 1.74 -5.44 13.27
C PHE A 362 0.76 -6.45 12.68
N SER A 363 0.33 -7.48 13.40
CA SER A 363 -0.59 -8.47 12.83
C SER A 363 -1.93 -7.86 12.41
N TRP A 364 -2.55 -8.44 11.37
CA TRP A 364 -3.89 -7.98 10.97
C TRP A 364 -4.91 -8.15 12.09
N ASP A 365 -4.77 -9.16 12.94
CA ASP A 365 -5.64 -9.35 14.13
C ASP A 365 -5.63 -8.11 15.06
N ILE A 366 -4.47 -7.46 15.21
CA ILE A 366 -4.36 -6.20 15.98
C ILE A 366 -4.99 -5.04 15.20
N MET A 367 -4.74 -4.96 13.90
CA MET A 367 -5.31 -3.92 13.04
C MET A 367 -6.83 -4.00 13.00
N GLU A 368 -7.37 -5.19 12.88
CA GLU A 368 -8.81 -5.44 12.94
C GLU A 368 -9.42 -4.97 14.26
N LYS A 369 -8.80 -5.31 15.40
CA LYS A 369 -9.26 -4.84 16.72
C LYS A 369 -9.26 -3.32 16.82
N ARG A 370 -8.23 -2.65 16.29
CA ARG A 370 -8.15 -1.18 16.24
C ARG A 370 -9.25 -0.58 15.35
N LEU A 371 -9.47 -1.16 14.17
CA LEU A 371 -10.49 -0.72 13.22
C LEU A 371 -11.88 -0.85 13.82
N LEU A 372 -12.25 -2.02 14.33
CA LEU A 372 -13.54 -2.26 14.98
C LEU A 372 -13.72 -1.39 16.23
N GLY A 373 -12.67 -1.22 17.04
CA GLY A 373 -12.67 -0.31 18.19
C GLY A 373 -12.96 1.13 17.80
N GLY A 374 -12.34 1.64 16.73
CA GLY A 374 -12.62 2.97 16.19
C GLY A 374 -14.08 3.13 15.76
N TYR A 375 -14.63 2.14 15.06
CA TYR A 375 -16.03 2.15 14.64
C TYR A 375 -17.03 2.07 15.80
N ARG A 376 -16.73 1.31 16.85
CA ARG A 376 -17.55 1.30 18.07
C ARG A 376 -17.59 2.67 18.76
N CYS A 377 -16.50 3.46 18.69
CA CYS A 377 -16.49 4.84 19.18
C CYS A 377 -17.36 5.78 18.35
N LEU A 378 -17.56 5.52 17.06
CA LEU A 378 -18.45 6.30 16.19
C LEU A 378 -19.93 6.04 16.48
N SER A 379 -20.26 4.88 17.06
CA SER A 379 -21.63 4.47 17.39
C SER A 379 -22.18 5.14 18.66
N ARG A 380 -21.29 5.72 19.47
CA ARG A 380 -21.61 6.46 20.68
C ARG A 380 -21.85 7.94 20.38
#